data_09d844301339eaa7939d279d117ca4bb
#
_entry.id   09d844301339eaa7939d279d117ca4bb
#
_cell.length_a   1.000
_cell.length_b   1.000
_cell.length_c   1.000
_cell.angle_alpha   90.00
_cell.angle_beta   90.00
_cell.angle_gamma   90.00
#
_symmetry.space_group_name_H-M   'P 1'
#
loop_
_entity.id
_entity.type
_entity.pdbx_description
1 polymer ?
#
loop_
_entity_poly.entity_id
_entity_poly.type
_entity_poly.pdbx_seq_one_letter_code
_entity_poly.pdbx_strand_id
1 'polypeptide(L)'
;IATNTTGDFNVAVGYSSLQNSTTASNNVAVGIESLFLTTTGENNSALGTCSLRANTTADDNTAVGTAALGANTTGTGNVAVGKDAMLYGTTGDYNVALGMLTLGASDVNTGNHNIAIGRKSMFDNTSGTQNVAIGSSSLENNTTGQQNTAVGVNTMQCNTTGQYNSAFGFQAMNRITDAERNTGIGYQALYTNTTGDNNTAVGQDALVANTTASDNTAVGKDSLKANTTGCRNVAIGQGALDANTEGLYNTGVGYGSLGSNTTGDQNAAFGINSGTSITDGIGNTVIGSDAGKNIVAGGGNTVLGGLKPDGVYSPPHDTTGSENDRIVLGSTTSTNAYIKIDWTVTSDLRDKTNIENVPH
;
A
#
# COMPACT_ATOMS: atom_id res chain seq x y z
N ILE A 1 14.66 48.39 -2.60
CA ILE A 1 13.47 48.42 -3.45
C ILE A 1 13.60 49.60 -4.41
N ALA A 2 14.36 49.44 -5.52
CA ALA A 2 14.72 50.56 -6.38
C ALA A 2 13.61 51.01 -7.36
N THR A 3 12.66 50.11 -7.70
CA THR A 3 11.64 50.34 -8.73
C THR A 3 10.22 50.48 -8.17
N ASN A 4 10.05 50.40 -6.84
CA ASN A 4 8.72 50.44 -6.21
C ASN A 4 8.04 51.80 -6.44
N THR A 5 6.81 51.78 -6.97
CA THR A 5 6.05 53.01 -7.27
C THR A 5 4.90 53.22 -6.31
N THR A 6 4.15 52.18 -5.96
CA THR A 6 2.93 52.28 -5.13
C THR A 6 2.78 51.14 -4.11
N GLY A 7 3.70 50.16 -4.08
CA GLY A 7 3.63 49.05 -3.14
C GLY A 7 3.96 49.44 -1.72
N ASP A 8 3.13 49.00 -0.76
CA ASP A 8 3.22 49.35 0.66
C ASP A 8 3.62 48.14 1.53
N PHE A 9 4.09 48.41 2.74
CA PHE A 9 4.36 47.43 3.80
C PHE A 9 5.37 46.35 3.43
N ASN A 10 6.36 46.64 2.56
CA ASN A 10 7.41 45.69 2.19
C ASN A 10 8.64 45.84 3.10
N VAL A 11 9.24 44.69 3.47
CA VAL A 11 10.54 44.60 4.15
C VAL A 11 11.55 43.99 3.21
N ALA A 12 12.66 44.69 2.93
CA ALA A 12 13.74 44.22 2.07
C ALA A 12 15.11 44.40 2.79
N VAL A 13 15.79 43.26 3.03
CA VAL A 13 17.12 43.25 3.67
C VAL A 13 18.05 42.35 2.88
N GLY A 14 19.07 42.92 2.25
CA GLY A 14 20.06 42.17 1.46
C GLY A 14 20.30 42.78 0.07
N TYR A 15 21.39 42.34 -0.57
CA TYR A 15 21.72 42.79 -1.92
C TYR A 15 20.64 42.36 -2.91
N SER A 16 20.09 43.30 -3.68
CA SER A 16 19.04 43.08 -4.69
C SER A 16 17.76 42.41 -4.17
N SER A 17 17.46 42.45 -2.88
CA SER A 17 16.17 41.99 -2.35
C SER A 17 15.04 42.89 -2.81
N LEU A 18 13.91 42.31 -3.30
CA LEU A 18 12.74 43.02 -3.86
C LEU A 18 13.14 44.09 -4.91
N GLN A 19 14.17 43.83 -5.71
CA GLN A 19 14.74 44.87 -6.57
C GLN A 19 13.75 45.36 -7.64
N ASN A 20 12.98 44.45 -8.25
CA ASN A 20 12.07 44.74 -9.38
C ASN A 20 10.61 45.01 -8.96
N SER A 21 10.33 45.12 -7.66
CA SER A 21 8.98 45.38 -7.14
C SER A 21 8.45 46.71 -7.69
N THR A 22 7.26 46.74 -8.25
CA THR A 22 6.58 47.93 -8.75
C THR A 22 5.38 48.34 -7.90
N THR A 23 4.41 47.43 -7.75
CA THR A 23 3.17 47.67 -6.98
C THR A 23 2.95 46.63 -5.89
N ALA A 24 3.85 45.64 -5.77
CA ALA A 24 3.75 44.56 -4.80
C ALA A 24 3.72 45.07 -3.36
N SER A 25 2.83 44.51 -2.52
CA SER A 25 2.63 44.91 -1.13
C SER A 25 2.75 43.76 -0.14
N ASN A 26 3.01 44.06 1.14
CA ASN A 26 3.05 43.08 2.23
C ASN A 26 4.07 41.96 2.07
N ASN A 27 5.19 42.19 1.38
CA ASN A 27 6.23 41.19 1.19
C ASN A 27 7.38 41.37 2.21
N VAL A 28 7.92 40.22 2.67
CA VAL A 28 9.15 40.17 3.48
C VAL A 28 10.22 39.45 2.68
N ALA A 29 11.31 40.15 2.36
CA ALA A 29 12.46 39.64 1.61
C ALA A 29 13.75 39.85 2.41
N VAL A 30 14.35 38.78 2.92
CA VAL A 30 15.60 38.82 3.68
C VAL A 30 16.60 37.83 3.06
N GLY A 31 17.65 38.36 2.42
CA GLY A 31 18.68 37.58 1.75
C GLY A 31 19.12 38.19 0.44
N ILE A 32 20.24 37.73 -0.10
CA ILE A 32 20.73 38.15 -1.42
C ILE A 32 19.74 37.65 -2.47
N GLU A 33 19.25 38.52 -3.36
CA GLU A 33 18.29 38.22 -4.45
C GLU A 33 16.99 37.54 -3.98
N SER A 34 16.58 37.71 -2.73
CA SER A 34 15.29 37.27 -2.24
C SER A 34 14.16 38.10 -2.89
N LEU A 35 13.11 37.42 -3.46
CA LEU A 35 12.02 38.05 -4.23
C LEU A 35 12.51 39.02 -5.34
N PHE A 36 13.62 38.65 -6.01
CA PHE A 36 14.32 39.53 -6.92
C PHE A 36 13.47 39.99 -8.12
N LEU A 37 12.72 39.06 -8.78
CA LEU A 37 11.89 39.36 -9.97
C LEU A 37 10.44 39.74 -9.65
N THR A 38 10.04 39.80 -8.38
CA THR A 38 8.66 40.14 -8.00
C THR A 38 8.30 41.53 -8.55
N THR A 39 7.19 41.62 -9.27
CA THR A 39 6.65 42.90 -9.78
C THR A 39 5.37 43.31 -9.06
N THR A 40 4.36 42.45 -9.01
CA THR A 40 3.03 42.72 -8.41
C THR A 40 2.63 41.72 -7.34
N GLY A 41 3.36 40.60 -7.16
CA GLY A 41 3.03 39.57 -6.16
C GLY A 41 2.99 40.09 -4.74
N GLU A 42 1.96 39.71 -3.96
CA GLU A 42 1.70 40.19 -2.62
C GLU A 42 1.79 39.11 -1.56
N ASN A 43 1.94 39.52 -0.29
CA ASN A 43 1.89 38.65 0.90
C ASN A 43 2.95 37.52 0.91
N ASN A 44 4.06 37.68 0.22
CA ASN A 44 5.09 36.63 0.17
C ASN A 44 6.12 36.86 1.31
N SER A 45 6.55 35.74 1.93
CA SER A 45 7.60 35.73 2.95
C SER A 45 8.79 34.91 2.46
N ALA A 46 9.93 35.57 2.20
CA ALA A 46 11.15 34.96 1.68
C ALA A 46 12.36 35.25 2.58
N LEU A 47 12.92 34.18 3.17
CA LEU A 47 14.09 34.25 4.04
C LEU A 47 15.19 33.29 3.53
N GLY A 48 16.23 33.84 2.91
CA GLY A 48 17.37 33.07 2.37
C GLY A 48 17.89 33.63 1.06
N THR A 49 19.13 33.29 0.69
CA THR A 49 19.70 33.64 -0.60
C THR A 49 18.88 33.01 -1.71
N CYS A 50 18.47 33.78 -2.71
CA CYS A 50 17.66 33.32 -3.88
C CYS A 50 16.31 32.70 -3.51
N SER A 51 15.76 32.92 -2.31
CA SER A 51 14.42 32.46 -1.96
C SER A 51 13.38 33.24 -2.77
N LEU A 52 12.38 32.52 -3.38
CA LEU A 52 11.37 33.09 -4.29
C LEU A 52 11.98 34.02 -5.38
N ARG A 53 13.19 33.72 -5.83
CA ARG A 53 13.92 34.63 -6.71
C ARG A 53 13.20 34.94 -8.03
N ALA A 54 12.55 33.94 -8.66
CA ALA A 54 11.86 34.08 -9.93
C ALA A 54 10.39 34.52 -9.80
N ASN A 55 9.87 34.67 -8.58
CA ASN A 55 8.49 35.08 -8.36
C ASN A 55 8.20 36.40 -9.09
N THR A 56 7.11 36.45 -9.87
CA THR A 56 6.72 37.67 -10.59
C THR A 56 5.40 38.24 -10.06
N THR A 57 4.33 37.46 -10.12
CA THR A 57 2.97 37.88 -9.79
C THR A 57 2.30 36.98 -8.74
N ALA A 58 2.99 35.93 -8.27
CA ALA A 58 2.43 34.98 -7.33
C ALA A 58 2.32 35.53 -5.92
N ASP A 59 1.25 35.15 -5.21
CA ASP A 59 0.88 35.62 -3.89
C ASP A 59 0.97 34.51 -2.83
N ASP A 60 0.98 34.92 -1.57
CA ASP A 60 0.77 34.07 -0.39
C ASP A 60 1.81 32.94 -0.22
N ASN A 61 3.03 33.09 -0.76
CA ASN A 61 4.07 32.06 -0.64
C ASN A 61 4.99 32.30 0.56
N THR A 62 5.39 31.22 1.22
CA THR A 62 6.39 31.23 2.29
C THR A 62 7.60 30.39 1.88
N ALA A 63 8.78 31.00 1.78
CA ALA A 63 10.04 30.35 1.43
C ALA A 63 11.14 30.65 2.44
N VAL A 64 11.63 29.61 3.12
CA VAL A 64 12.71 29.74 4.12
C VAL A 64 13.85 28.80 3.79
N GLY A 65 15.00 29.32 3.38
CA GLY A 65 16.18 28.56 3.00
C GLY A 65 16.80 29.05 1.70
N THR A 66 18.04 28.68 1.44
CA THR A 66 18.72 28.99 0.18
C THR A 66 17.96 28.33 -0.97
N ALA A 67 17.59 29.14 -1.97
CA ALA A 67 16.87 28.74 -3.18
C ALA A 67 15.51 28.03 -2.95
N ALA A 68 14.91 28.18 -1.76
CA ALA A 68 13.54 27.71 -1.53
C ALA A 68 12.58 28.43 -2.49
N LEU A 69 11.73 27.67 -3.23
CA LEU A 69 10.83 28.19 -4.30
C LEU A 69 11.57 29.09 -5.32
N GLY A 70 12.84 28.77 -5.60
CA GLY A 70 13.72 29.65 -6.38
C GLY A 70 13.24 29.93 -7.81
N ALA A 71 12.57 29.00 -8.47
CA ALA A 71 12.03 29.11 -9.82
C ALA A 71 10.52 29.40 -9.88
N ASN A 72 9.82 29.59 -8.75
CA ASN A 72 8.39 29.90 -8.74
C ASN A 72 8.11 31.20 -9.51
N THR A 73 7.17 31.17 -10.42
CA THR A 73 6.78 32.34 -11.22
C THR A 73 5.39 32.83 -10.87
N THR A 74 4.40 31.95 -10.91
CA THR A 74 2.97 32.26 -10.72
C THR A 74 2.25 31.33 -9.71
N GLY A 75 2.92 30.30 -9.17
CA GLY A 75 2.32 29.40 -8.17
C GLY A 75 2.05 30.12 -6.84
N THR A 76 0.83 29.95 -6.29
CA THR A 76 0.35 30.65 -5.10
C THR A 76 0.14 29.71 -3.91
N GLY A 77 0.21 30.29 -2.69
CA GLY A 77 -0.12 29.56 -1.47
C GLY A 77 0.84 28.44 -1.09
N ASN A 78 2.07 28.45 -1.59
CA ASN A 78 3.06 27.40 -1.31
C ASN A 78 3.89 27.71 -0.05
N VAL A 79 4.24 26.65 0.69
CA VAL A 79 5.15 26.72 1.83
C VAL A 79 6.37 25.85 1.55
N ALA A 80 7.55 26.42 1.46
CA ALA A 80 8.82 25.73 1.26
C ALA A 80 9.84 26.09 2.35
N VAL A 81 10.26 25.12 3.14
CA VAL A 81 11.24 25.32 4.22
C VAL A 81 12.36 24.30 4.07
N GLY A 82 13.57 24.78 3.78
CA GLY A 82 14.77 23.97 3.57
C GLY A 82 15.57 24.43 2.35
N LYS A 83 16.86 24.09 2.34
CA LYS A 83 17.69 24.35 1.17
C LYS A 83 17.14 23.60 -0.04
N ASP A 84 16.95 24.30 -1.18
CA ASP A 84 16.43 23.75 -2.44
C ASP A 84 15.05 23.10 -2.31
N ALA A 85 14.25 23.44 -1.30
CA ALA A 85 12.86 23.00 -1.21
C ALA A 85 12.03 23.66 -2.32
N MET A 86 11.32 22.87 -3.11
CA MET A 86 10.55 23.29 -4.31
C MET A 86 11.37 24.17 -5.27
N LEU A 87 12.68 23.87 -5.44
CA LEU A 87 13.58 24.71 -6.26
C LEU A 87 13.02 24.95 -7.66
N TYR A 88 12.48 23.94 -8.33
CA TYR A 88 11.92 23.99 -9.69
C TYR A 88 10.38 24.01 -9.74
N GLY A 89 9.71 24.27 -8.61
CA GLY A 89 8.26 24.55 -8.59
C GLY A 89 7.98 25.87 -9.32
N THR A 90 7.29 25.84 -10.45
CA THR A 90 7.09 27.03 -11.28
C THR A 90 5.70 27.62 -11.20
N THR A 91 4.67 26.80 -11.32
CA THR A 91 3.26 27.22 -11.40
C THR A 91 2.34 26.44 -10.48
N GLY A 92 2.85 25.46 -9.73
CA GLY A 92 2.06 24.65 -8.80
C GLY A 92 1.56 25.43 -7.59
N ASP A 93 0.30 25.20 -7.19
CA ASP A 93 -0.35 25.90 -6.10
C ASP A 93 -0.54 25.00 -4.85
N TYR A 94 -0.58 25.63 -3.70
CA TYR A 94 -0.97 25.04 -2.41
C TYR A 94 -0.14 23.81 -2.02
N ASN A 95 1.15 23.83 -2.31
CA ASN A 95 2.06 22.75 -1.90
C ASN A 95 2.77 23.10 -0.59
N VAL A 96 3.04 22.04 0.22
CA VAL A 96 3.85 22.14 1.44
C VAL A 96 5.09 21.29 1.27
N ALA A 97 6.28 21.89 1.33
CA ALA A 97 7.58 21.24 1.21
C ALA A 97 8.46 21.56 2.41
N LEU A 98 8.66 20.62 3.32
CA LEU A 98 9.51 20.80 4.51
C LEU A 98 10.69 19.82 4.49
N GLY A 99 11.88 20.32 4.22
CA GLY A 99 13.13 19.55 4.17
C GLY A 99 14.02 19.91 2.97
N MET A 100 15.26 19.49 3.03
CA MET A 100 16.22 19.72 1.95
C MET A 100 15.86 18.91 0.71
N LEU A 101 15.84 19.53 -0.49
CA LEU A 101 15.50 18.88 -1.77
C LEU A 101 14.09 18.27 -1.80
N THR A 102 13.17 18.73 -1.00
CA THR A 102 11.78 18.26 -0.97
C THR A 102 11.01 18.90 -2.12
N LEU A 103 10.25 18.13 -2.92
CA LEU A 103 9.61 18.60 -4.17
C LEU A 103 10.59 19.41 -5.06
N GLY A 104 11.86 19.02 -5.00
CA GLY A 104 12.96 19.82 -5.56
C GLY A 104 13.48 19.36 -6.90
N ALA A 105 12.71 18.59 -7.68
CA ALA A 105 13.07 17.92 -8.94
C ALA A 105 14.09 18.63 -9.81
N SER A 106 14.74 17.87 -10.68
CA SER A 106 15.60 18.42 -11.76
C SER A 106 14.80 19.07 -12.90
N ASP A 107 13.48 18.84 -12.93
CA ASP A 107 12.55 19.32 -13.94
C ASP A 107 11.45 20.21 -13.37
N VAL A 108 10.73 20.91 -14.26
CA VAL A 108 9.64 21.82 -13.90
C VAL A 108 8.54 21.08 -13.17
N ASN A 109 8.24 21.51 -11.93
CA ASN A 109 7.13 20.98 -11.13
C ASN A 109 5.92 21.91 -11.22
N THR A 110 4.80 21.37 -11.73
CA THR A 110 3.50 22.04 -11.88
C THR A 110 2.41 21.40 -11.02
N GLY A 111 2.74 20.39 -10.22
CA GLY A 111 1.80 19.67 -9.37
C GLY A 111 1.22 20.54 -8.25
N ASN A 112 -0.06 20.31 -7.89
CA ASN A 112 -0.78 21.09 -6.91
C ASN A 112 -1.19 20.25 -5.69
N HIS A 113 -1.43 20.92 -4.56
CA HIS A 113 -2.00 20.31 -3.35
C HIS A 113 -1.18 19.12 -2.82
N ASN A 114 0.14 19.17 -2.94
CA ASN A 114 1.02 18.11 -2.41
C ASN A 114 1.57 18.51 -1.02
N ILE A 115 1.67 17.52 -0.14
CA ILE A 115 2.36 17.65 1.16
C ILE A 115 3.59 16.74 1.12
N ALA A 116 4.77 17.32 1.14
CA ALA A 116 6.03 16.61 1.17
C ALA A 116 6.88 17.05 2.39
N ILE A 117 7.17 16.13 3.29
CA ILE A 117 7.94 16.38 4.51
C ILE A 117 9.06 15.36 4.65
N GLY A 118 10.31 15.81 4.66
CA GLY A 118 11.50 14.98 4.76
C GLY A 118 12.47 15.22 3.61
N ARG A 119 13.73 14.87 3.83
CA ARG A 119 14.77 15.02 2.80
C ARG A 119 14.38 14.21 1.55
N LYS A 120 14.38 14.84 0.35
CA LYS A 120 14.02 14.23 -0.93
C LYS A 120 12.62 13.59 -0.99
N SER A 121 11.71 13.97 -0.11
CA SER A 121 10.31 13.54 -0.25
C SER A 121 9.73 14.15 -1.54
N MET A 122 9.12 13.31 -2.40
CA MET A 122 8.59 13.68 -3.72
C MET A 122 9.59 14.42 -4.62
N PHE A 123 10.87 14.01 -4.58
CA PHE A 123 11.94 14.76 -5.25
C PHE A 123 11.70 14.94 -6.76
N ASP A 124 11.33 13.87 -7.50
CA ASP A 124 11.15 13.89 -8.96
C ASP A 124 9.72 14.22 -9.43
N ASN A 125 8.84 14.76 -8.53
CA ASN A 125 7.48 15.09 -8.91
C ASN A 125 7.45 16.20 -9.99
N THR A 126 6.78 15.94 -11.10
CA THR A 126 6.62 16.90 -12.21
C THR A 126 5.21 17.48 -12.28
N SER A 127 4.18 16.65 -12.31
CA SER A 127 2.78 17.08 -12.39
C SER A 127 1.82 16.30 -11.48
N GLY A 128 2.35 15.39 -10.64
CA GLY A 128 1.53 14.67 -9.66
C GLY A 128 0.85 15.62 -8.68
N THR A 129 -0.42 15.34 -8.34
CA THR A 129 -1.26 16.19 -7.51
C THR A 129 -1.88 15.44 -6.33
N GLN A 130 -2.21 16.17 -5.26
CA GLN A 130 -2.95 15.63 -4.11
C GLN A 130 -2.24 14.45 -3.42
N ASN A 131 -0.90 14.46 -3.41
CA ASN A 131 -0.11 13.44 -2.74
C ASN A 131 0.31 13.90 -1.34
N VAL A 132 0.38 12.96 -0.41
CA VAL A 132 0.97 13.14 0.93
C VAL A 132 2.20 12.24 1.05
N ALA A 133 3.37 12.82 1.22
CA ALA A 133 4.64 12.12 1.38
C ALA A 133 5.37 12.60 2.63
N ILE A 134 5.44 11.77 3.65
CA ILE A 134 6.09 12.10 4.94
C ILE A 134 7.16 11.06 5.25
N GLY A 135 8.41 11.48 5.24
CA GLY A 135 9.59 10.66 5.48
C GLY A 135 10.69 10.91 4.46
N SER A 136 11.94 10.58 4.82
CA SER A 136 13.05 10.67 3.87
C SER A 136 12.80 9.77 2.66
N SER A 137 12.95 10.30 1.45
CA SER A 137 12.74 9.58 0.18
C SER A 137 11.36 8.91 0.04
N SER A 138 10.34 9.43 0.71
CA SER A 138 8.95 9.00 0.50
C SER A 138 8.45 9.56 -0.84
N LEU A 139 7.86 8.69 -1.71
CA LEU A 139 7.47 9.05 -3.08
C LEU A 139 8.58 9.75 -3.89
N GLU A 140 9.87 9.42 -3.64
CA GLU A 140 11.02 10.14 -4.22
C GLU A 140 10.91 10.27 -5.75
N ASN A 141 10.58 9.18 -6.46
CA ASN A 141 10.58 9.10 -7.93
C ASN A 141 9.19 9.35 -8.55
N ASN A 142 8.20 9.81 -7.77
CA ASN A 142 6.87 10.10 -8.32
C ASN A 142 6.97 11.20 -9.39
N THR A 143 6.44 10.94 -10.58
CA THR A 143 6.42 11.93 -11.66
C THR A 143 5.03 12.52 -11.85
N THR A 144 4.05 11.68 -12.20
CA THR A 144 2.68 12.09 -12.49
C THR A 144 1.63 11.41 -11.63
N GLY A 145 2.03 10.48 -10.74
CA GLY A 145 1.12 9.78 -9.82
C GLY A 145 0.35 10.73 -8.92
N GLN A 146 -0.94 10.44 -8.69
CA GLN A 146 -1.86 11.32 -7.98
C GLN A 146 -2.54 10.60 -6.80
N GLN A 147 -2.98 11.38 -5.82
CA GLN A 147 -3.82 10.89 -4.71
C GLN A 147 -3.19 9.71 -3.93
N ASN A 148 -1.86 9.74 -3.79
CA ASN A 148 -1.14 8.77 -3.00
C ASN A 148 -0.84 9.31 -1.60
N THR A 149 -0.91 8.41 -0.59
CA THR A 149 -0.47 8.71 0.78
C THR A 149 0.67 7.79 1.15
N ALA A 150 1.86 8.35 1.40
CA ALA A 150 3.07 7.62 1.75
C ALA A 150 3.70 8.19 3.04
N VAL A 151 3.65 7.44 4.12
CA VAL A 151 4.17 7.85 5.43
C VAL A 151 5.20 6.84 5.94
N GLY A 152 6.46 7.22 5.98
CA GLY A 152 7.61 6.41 6.39
C GLY A 152 8.82 6.62 5.48
N VAL A 153 9.99 6.18 5.94
CA VAL A 153 11.23 6.28 5.15
C VAL A 153 11.19 5.29 3.98
N ASN A 154 11.55 5.75 2.78
CA ASN A 154 11.55 4.98 1.52
C ASN A 154 10.18 4.35 1.19
N THR A 155 9.09 4.90 1.69
CA THR A 155 7.73 4.44 1.38
C THR A 155 7.36 4.86 -0.03
N MET A 156 6.89 3.90 -0.86
CA MET A 156 6.55 4.11 -2.28
C MET A 156 7.66 4.83 -3.08
N GLN A 157 8.93 4.57 -2.75
CA GLN A 157 10.05 5.32 -3.30
C GLN A 157 10.11 5.28 -4.83
N CYS A 158 9.81 4.12 -5.45
CA CYS A 158 9.91 3.91 -6.89
C CYS A 158 8.62 4.24 -7.66
N ASN A 159 7.56 4.73 -6.99
CA ASN A 159 6.33 5.10 -7.68
C ASN A 159 6.61 6.16 -8.74
N THR A 160 6.12 5.95 -9.96
CA THR A 160 6.24 6.92 -11.06
C THR A 160 4.88 7.50 -11.45
N THR A 161 3.93 6.66 -11.80
CA THR A 161 2.61 7.04 -12.30
C THR A 161 1.44 6.43 -11.51
N GLY A 162 1.71 5.49 -10.59
CA GLY A 162 0.69 4.83 -9.78
C GLY A 162 -0.15 5.81 -8.95
N GLN A 163 -1.44 5.50 -8.79
CA GLN A 163 -2.43 6.40 -8.19
C GLN A 163 -3.27 5.70 -7.11
N TYR A 164 -3.86 6.50 -6.22
CA TYR A 164 -4.79 6.01 -5.19
C TYR A 164 -4.20 5.00 -4.21
N ASN A 165 -2.88 5.03 -4.00
CA ASN A 165 -2.22 4.10 -3.10
C ASN A 165 -2.05 4.70 -1.70
N SER A 166 -2.21 3.88 -0.65
CA SER A 166 -2.02 4.26 0.75
C SER A 166 -0.96 3.39 1.41
N ALA A 167 0.18 3.95 1.77
CA ALA A 167 1.32 3.24 2.34
C ALA A 167 1.78 3.87 3.66
N PHE A 168 1.88 3.05 4.71
CA PHE A 168 2.33 3.46 6.04
C PHE A 168 3.38 2.47 6.58
N GLY A 169 4.61 2.91 6.79
CA GLY A 169 5.69 2.11 7.36
C GLY A 169 7.00 2.23 6.60
N PHE A 170 8.07 1.76 7.22
CA PHE A 170 9.39 1.71 6.58
C PHE A 170 9.35 0.79 5.35
N GLN A 171 9.69 1.32 4.17
CA GLN A 171 9.70 0.61 2.89
C GLN A 171 8.37 -0.06 2.51
N ALA A 172 7.22 0.36 3.04
CA ALA A 172 5.94 -0.12 2.55
C ALA A 172 5.77 0.28 1.07
N MET A 173 5.39 -0.67 0.22
CA MET A 173 5.19 -0.50 -1.22
C MET A 173 6.39 0.15 -1.95
N ASN A 174 7.60 -0.11 -1.47
CA ASN A 174 8.81 0.59 -1.95
C ASN A 174 9.00 0.53 -3.47
N ARG A 175 8.73 -0.62 -4.10
CA ARG A 175 8.99 -0.88 -5.52
C ARG A 175 7.79 -0.69 -6.46
N ILE A 176 6.68 -0.18 -5.95
CA ILE A 176 5.54 0.15 -6.80
C ILE A 176 5.95 1.15 -7.90
N THR A 177 5.48 0.96 -9.13
CA THR A 177 5.79 1.84 -10.27
C THR A 177 4.56 2.55 -10.81
N ASP A 178 3.57 1.79 -11.27
CA ASP A 178 2.34 2.27 -11.91
C ASP A 178 1.07 1.62 -11.34
N ALA A 179 1.21 0.73 -10.36
CA ALA A 179 0.08 0.06 -9.72
C ALA A 179 -0.85 1.05 -8.99
N GLU A 180 -2.14 0.68 -8.92
CA GLU A 180 -3.18 1.54 -8.38
C GLU A 180 -3.98 0.86 -7.25
N ARG A 181 -4.59 1.69 -6.39
CA ARG A 181 -5.56 1.27 -5.36
C ARG A 181 -5.04 0.22 -4.39
N ASN A 182 -3.76 0.29 -4.04
CA ASN A 182 -3.17 -0.60 -3.05
C ASN A 182 -3.13 0.05 -1.67
N THR A 183 -3.30 -0.78 -0.64
CA THR A 183 -3.09 -0.40 0.77
C THR A 183 -1.98 -1.25 1.37
N GLY A 184 -0.88 -0.62 1.79
CA GLY A 184 0.26 -1.28 2.42
C GLY A 184 0.58 -0.66 3.78
N ILE A 185 0.28 -1.36 4.87
CA ILE A 185 0.49 -0.87 6.24
C ILE A 185 1.38 -1.85 7.01
N GLY A 186 2.59 -1.42 7.33
CA GLY A 186 3.58 -2.21 8.06
C GLY A 186 4.97 -2.14 7.46
N TYR A 187 5.95 -2.66 8.19
CA TYR A 187 7.31 -2.83 7.68
C TYR A 187 7.28 -3.72 6.43
N GLN A 188 7.76 -3.22 5.29
CA GLN A 188 7.84 -3.90 4.00
C GLN A 188 6.51 -4.54 3.48
N ALA A 189 5.34 -4.09 3.93
CA ALA A 189 4.07 -4.52 3.34
C ALA A 189 4.04 -4.17 1.84
N LEU A 190 3.71 -5.15 0.96
CA LEU A 190 3.72 -5.01 -0.52
C LEU A 190 5.05 -4.49 -1.09
N TYR A 191 6.19 -4.83 -0.48
CA TYR A 191 7.50 -4.25 -0.81
C TYR A 191 7.88 -4.39 -2.29
N THR A 192 7.71 -5.58 -2.90
CA THR A 192 8.12 -5.86 -4.29
C THR A 192 7.01 -5.66 -5.32
N ASN A 193 5.81 -5.22 -4.90
CA ASN A 193 4.72 -4.99 -5.84
C ASN A 193 5.13 -3.90 -6.85
N THR A 194 5.05 -4.22 -8.14
CA THR A 194 5.36 -3.28 -9.23
C THR A 194 4.09 -2.77 -9.90
N THR A 195 3.26 -3.68 -10.41
CA THR A 195 2.08 -3.37 -11.24
C THR A 195 0.78 -4.01 -10.73
N GLY A 196 0.82 -4.78 -9.62
CA GLY A 196 -0.39 -5.40 -9.06
C GLY A 196 -1.33 -4.39 -8.41
N ASP A 197 -2.62 -4.43 -8.78
CA ASP A 197 -3.64 -3.49 -8.34
C ASP A 197 -4.54 -4.05 -7.24
N ASN A 198 -5.23 -3.16 -6.52
CA ASN A 198 -6.30 -3.49 -5.58
C ASN A 198 -5.87 -4.45 -4.45
N ASN A 199 -4.60 -4.45 -4.05
CA ASN A 199 -4.13 -5.29 -2.95
C ASN A 199 -4.24 -4.57 -1.61
N THR A 200 -4.64 -5.30 -0.57
CA THR A 200 -4.61 -4.83 0.83
C THR A 200 -3.65 -5.67 1.63
N ALA A 201 -2.57 -5.07 2.13
CA ALA A 201 -1.56 -5.70 2.98
C ALA A 201 -1.43 -4.95 4.31
N VAL A 202 -1.78 -5.58 5.41
CA VAL A 202 -1.69 -5.00 6.76
C VAL A 202 -0.90 -5.94 7.66
N GLY A 203 0.32 -5.57 7.99
CA GLY A 203 1.24 -6.34 8.82
C GLY A 203 2.67 -6.32 8.30
N GLN A 204 3.62 -6.66 9.17
CA GLN A 204 5.01 -6.83 8.75
C GLN A 204 5.11 -7.92 7.68
N ASP A 205 5.80 -7.64 6.57
CA ASP A 205 6.06 -8.56 5.45
C ASP A 205 4.78 -9.16 4.81
N ALA A 206 3.59 -8.57 5.03
CA ALA A 206 2.37 -8.98 4.34
C ALA A 206 2.50 -8.71 2.83
N LEU A 207 2.26 -9.73 1.98
CA LEU A 207 2.42 -9.66 0.51
C LEU A 207 3.80 -9.13 0.07
N VAL A 208 4.86 -9.37 0.86
CA VAL A 208 6.20 -8.78 0.60
C VAL A 208 6.76 -9.20 -0.76
N ALA A 209 6.51 -10.42 -1.23
CA ALA A 209 7.01 -10.94 -2.51
C ALA A 209 6.07 -10.69 -3.71
N ASN A 210 4.89 -10.08 -3.48
CA ASN A 210 3.94 -9.78 -4.56
C ASN A 210 4.59 -8.93 -5.64
N THR A 211 4.45 -9.31 -6.90
CA THR A 211 5.03 -8.53 -8.02
C THR A 211 3.96 -7.90 -8.90
N THR A 212 3.09 -8.72 -9.48
CA THR A 212 2.07 -8.30 -10.46
C THR A 212 0.66 -8.78 -10.09
N ALA A 213 0.53 -9.57 -9.00
CA ALA A 213 -0.76 -10.11 -8.60
C ALA A 213 -1.69 -9.03 -8.06
N SER A 214 -2.98 -9.16 -8.35
CA SER A 214 -4.02 -8.19 -7.99
C SER A 214 -5.13 -8.82 -7.13
N ASP A 215 -5.92 -7.95 -6.51
CA ASP A 215 -7.14 -8.32 -5.78
C ASP A 215 -6.87 -9.21 -4.53
N ASN A 216 -5.69 -9.13 -3.90
CA ASN A 216 -5.37 -9.90 -2.70
C ASN A 216 -5.62 -9.09 -1.42
N THR A 217 -6.09 -9.78 -0.38
CA THR A 217 -6.22 -9.23 0.98
C THR A 217 -5.36 -10.05 1.94
N ALA A 218 -4.35 -9.42 2.54
CA ALA A 218 -3.43 -10.02 3.50
C ALA A 218 -3.41 -9.20 4.79
N VAL A 219 -3.90 -9.77 5.89
CA VAL A 219 -3.93 -9.12 7.21
C VAL A 219 -3.25 -10.01 8.24
N GLY A 220 -2.11 -9.59 8.72
CA GLY A 220 -1.26 -10.31 9.68
C GLY A 220 0.20 -10.33 9.25
N LYS A 221 1.08 -10.52 10.21
CA LYS A 221 2.51 -10.69 9.92
C LYS A 221 2.73 -11.91 9.01
N ASP A 222 3.56 -11.76 7.97
CA ASP A 222 3.91 -12.82 7.00
C ASP A 222 2.69 -13.42 6.25
N SER A 223 1.50 -12.79 6.25
CA SER A 223 0.36 -13.27 5.46
C SER A 223 0.61 -13.10 3.96
N LEU A 224 0.33 -14.15 3.14
CA LEU A 224 0.65 -14.21 1.71
C LEU A 224 2.10 -13.80 1.38
N LYS A 225 3.05 -14.14 2.25
CA LYS A 225 4.42 -13.66 2.17
C LYS A 225 5.13 -14.01 0.86
N ALA A 226 4.98 -15.26 0.40
CA ALA A 226 5.65 -15.76 -0.81
C ALA A 226 4.85 -15.51 -2.11
N ASN A 227 3.65 -14.90 -2.02
CA ASN A 227 2.79 -14.70 -3.18
C ASN A 227 3.50 -13.85 -4.25
N THR A 228 3.54 -14.33 -5.48
CA THR A 228 4.15 -13.61 -6.62
C THR A 228 3.10 -13.20 -7.64
N THR A 229 2.34 -14.17 -8.15
CA THR A 229 1.34 -13.98 -9.21
C THR A 229 -0.06 -14.49 -8.86
N GLY A 230 -0.25 -15.13 -7.69
CA GLY A 230 -1.56 -15.58 -7.21
C GLY A 230 -2.51 -14.42 -6.91
N CYS A 231 -3.69 -14.41 -7.54
CA CYS A 231 -4.68 -13.34 -7.43
C CYS A 231 -5.92 -13.76 -6.64
N ARG A 232 -6.65 -12.75 -6.10
CA ARG A 232 -7.95 -12.93 -5.44
C ARG A 232 -7.91 -13.87 -4.23
N ASN A 233 -6.79 -13.80 -3.48
CA ASN A 233 -6.65 -14.55 -2.24
C ASN A 233 -6.99 -13.67 -1.03
N VAL A 234 -7.57 -14.28 0.00
CA VAL A 234 -7.83 -13.66 1.30
C VAL A 234 -7.06 -14.43 2.37
N ALA A 235 -6.10 -13.78 3.00
CA ALA A 235 -5.29 -14.31 4.09
C ALA A 235 -5.41 -13.43 5.34
N ILE A 236 -6.06 -13.92 6.38
CA ILE A 236 -6.23 -13.19 7.64
C ILE A 236 -5.67 -14.02 8.79
N GLY A 237 -4.58 -13.57 9.36
CA GLY A 237 -3.83 -14.25 10.42
C GLY A 237 -2.35 -14.28 10.13
N GLN A 238 -1.53 -14.40 11.19
CA GLN A 238 -0.10 -14.54 11.03
C GLN A 238 0.21 -15.84 10.24
N GLY A 239 1.00 -15.73 9.17
CA GLY A 239 1.40 -16.86 8.33
C GLY A 239 0.23 -17.54 7.59
N ALA A 240 -0.94 -16.88 7.45
CA ALA A 240 -2.00 -17.40 6.59
C ALA A 240 -1.55 -17.34 5.13
N LEU A 241 -1.65 -18.47 4.40
CA LEU A 241 -1.22 -18.59 2.99
C LEU A 241 0.23 -18.13 2.74
N ASP A 242 1.12 -18.27 3.73
CA ASP A 242 2.47 -17.70 3.65
C ASP A 242 3.36 -18.33 2.56
N ALA A 243 3.14 -19.58 2.20
CA ALA A 243 3.83 -20.27 1.11
C ALA A 243 3.17 -20.12 -0.27
N ASN A 244 1.99 -19.49 -0.36
CA ASN A 244 1.29 -19.34 -1.66
C ASN A 244 2.17 -18.55 -2.65
N THR A 245 2.38 -19.09 -3.84
CA THR A 245 3.14 -18.43 -4.91
C THR A 245 2.26 -18.03 -6.08
N GLU A 246 1.46 -18.95 -6.59
CA GLU A 246 0.64 -18.79 -7.80
C GLU A 246 -0.85 -19.12 -7.57
N GLY A 247 -1.19 -19.78 -6.44
CA GLY A 247 -2.56 -20.22 -6.15
C GLY A 247 -3.58 -19.07 -6.15
N LEU A 248 -4.77 -19.32 -6.68
CA LEU A 248 -5.81 -18.33 -6.94
C LEU A 248 -7.07 -18.61 -6.11
N TYR A 249 -7.82 -17.55 -5.76
CA TYR A 249 -9.14 -17.66 -5.13
C TYR A 249 -9.14 -18.40 -3.78
N ASN A 250 -8.04 -18.42 -3.06
CA ASN A 250 -7.96 -19.07 -1.76
C ASN A 250 -8.40 -18.13 -0.63
N THR A 251 -9.08 -18.67 0.37
CA THR A 251 -9.45 -17.97 1.60
C THR A 251 -8.87 -18.70 2.80
N GLY A 252 -7.88 -18.12 3.46
CA GLY A 252 -7.24 -18.60 4.68
C GLY A 252 -7.49 -17.65 5.84
N VAL A 253 -8.27 -18.05 6.85
CA VAL A 253 -8.55 -17.25 8.03
C VAL A 253 -8.15 -18.00 9.30
N GLY A 254 -7.12 -17.53 9.97
CA GLY A 254 -6.52 -18.12 11.17
C GLY A 254 -5.00 -18.17 11.08
N TYR A 255 -4.34 -18.35 12.22
CA TYR A 255 -2.89 -18.55 12.28
C TYR A 255 -2.49 -19.77 11.43
N GLY A 256 -1.56 -19.63 10.49
CA GLY A 256 -1.05 -20.72 9.64
C GLY A 256 -2.10 -21.43 8.78
N SER A 257 -3.28 -20.83 8.57
CA SER A 257 -4.32 -21.38 7.70
C SER A 257 -3.82 -21.44 6.26
N LEU A 258 -3.92 -22.63 5.60
CA LEU A 258 -3.36 -22.90 4.28
C LEU A 258 -1.86 -22.58 4.15
N GLY A 259 -1.10 -22.71 5.24
CA GLY A 259 0.29 -22.25 5.31
C GLY A 259 1.25 -22.90 4.32
N SER A 260 0.98 -24.12 3.85
CA SER A 260 1.80 -24.81 2.82
C SER A 260 1.25 -24.72 1.40
N ASN A 261 0.12 -24.01 1.19
CA ASN A 261 -0.44 -23.89 -0.16
C ASN A 261 0.54 -23.15 -1.07
N THR A 262 0.88 -23.73 -2.21
CA THR A 262 1.79 -23.11 -3.19
C THR A 262 1.04 -22.70 -4.46
N THR A 263 0.36 -23.66 -5.08
CA THR A 263 -0.34 -23.51 -6.37
C THR A 263 -1.80 -23.97 -6.33
N GLY A 264 -2.28 -24.48 -5.17
CA GLY A 264 -3.66 -24.91 -5.01
C GLY A 264 -4.65 -23.75 -5.11
N ASP A 265 -5.79 -23.99 -5.76
CA ASP A 265 -6.80 -22.99 -6.05
C ASP A 265 -8.10 -23.23 -5.28
N GLN A 266 -8.89 -22.16 -5.08
CA GLN A 266 -10.28 -22.23 -4.61
C GLN A 266 -10.46 -22.95 -3.26
N ASN A 267 -9.44 -22.94 -2.40
CA ASN A 267 -9.53 -23.53 -1.07
C ASN A 267 -10.08 -22.51 -0.06
N ALA A 268 -10.97 -22.96 0.81
CA ALA A 268 -11.53 -22.17 1.90
C ALA A 268 -11.19 -22.81 3.26
N ALA A 269 -10.38 -22.13 4.08
CA ALA A 269 -9.91 -22.63 5.35
C ALA A 269 -10.14 -21.62 6.48
N PHE A 270 -10.85 -22.06 7.53
CA PHE A 270 -11.17 -21.23 8.70
C PHE A 270 -10.75 -21.93 10.00
N GLY A 271 -9.79 -21.39 10.69
CA GLY A 271 -9.27 -21.90 11.97
C GLY A 271 -7.74 -21.94 12.00
N ILE A 272 -7.18 -22.10 13.19
CA ILE A 272 -5.73 -22.25 13.39
C ILE A 272 -5.27 -23.49 12.62
N ASN A 273 -4.22 -23.36 11.79
CA ASN A 273 -3.63 -24.43 10.98
C ASN A 273 -4.66 -25.21 10.12
N SER A 274 -5.84 -24.64 9.80
CA SER A 274 -6.80 -25.30 8.93
C SER A 274 -6.21 -25.44 7.52
N GLY A 275 -6.25 -26.65 6.97
CA GLY A 275 -5.68 -26.99 5.67
C GLY A 275 -4.17 -26.75 5.53
N THR A 276 -3.43 -26.75 6.64
CA THR A 276 -2.01 -26.33 6.67
C THR A 276 -1.09 -27.16 5.78
N SER A 277 -1.44 -28.40 5.42
CA SER A 277 -0.61 -29.25 4.56
C SER A 277 -1.06 -29.27 3.09
N ILE A 278 -2.14 -28.56 2.73
CA ILE A 278 -2.58 -28.44 1.34
C ILE A 278 -1.48 -27.69 0.57
N THR A 279 -0.95 -28.29 -0.51
CA THR A 279 0.08 -27.71 -1.37
C THR A 279 -0.47 -27.27 -2.72
N ASP A 280 -1.12 -28.17 -3.43
CA ASP A 280 -1.67 -28.02 -4.78
C ASP A 280 -3.12 -28.52 -4.90
N GLY A 281 -3.74 -28.94 -3.78
CA GLY A 281 -5.14 -29.34 -3.70
C GLY A 281 -6.10 -28.21 -4.10
N ILE A 282 -7.22 -28.57 -4.76
CA ILE A 282 -8.15 -27.58 -5.33
C ILE A 282 -9.56 -27.76 -4.73
N GLY A 283 -10.24 -26.64 -4.40
CA GLY A 283 -11.66 -26.65 -4.03
C GLY A 283 -11.97 -27.28 -2.68
N ASN A 284 -11.02 -27.30 -1.74
CA ASN A 284 -11.26 -27.85 -0.42
C ASN A 284 -11.91 -26.79 0.50
N THR A 285 -12.87 -27.24 1.33
CA THR A 285 -13.48 -26.45 2.39
C THR A 285 -13.14 -27.08 3.75
N VAL A 286 -12.31 -26.41 4.56
CA VAL A 286 -11.83 -26.92 5.83
C VAL A 286 -12.11 -25.92 6.97
N ILE A 287 -12.93 -26.30 7.95
CA ILE A 287 -13.37 -25.42 9.04
C ILE A 287 -13.11 -26.07 10.40
N GLY A 288 -12.33 -25.42 11.22
CA GLY A 288 -11.94 -25.85 12.56
C GLY A 288 -10.41 -25.85 12.71
N SER A 289 -9.95 -25.78 13.96
CA SER A 289 -8.51 -25.89 14.25
C SER A 289 -7.98 -27.24 13.76
N ASP A 290 -6.85 -27.21 13.05
CA ASP A 290 -6.20 -28.36 12.40
C ASP A 290 -7.12 -29.15 11.42
N ALA A 291 -8.30 -28.62 11.06
CA ALA A 291 -9.18 -29.30 10.10
C ALA A 291 -8.45 -29.49 8.75
N GLY A 292 -8.57 -30.69 8.18
CA GLY A 292 -7.95 -31.01 6.87
C GLY A 292 -6.42 -30.98 6.82
N LYS A 293 -5.73 -31.05 7.98
CA LYS A 293 -4.25 -30.95 8.01
C LYS A 293 -3.52 -32.11 7.32
N ASN A 294 -4.21 -33.22 7.02
CA ASN A 294 -3.62 -34.34 6.29
C ASN A 294 -3.89 -34.32 4.78
N ILE A 295 -4.70 -33.36 4.29
CA ILE A 295 -4.91 -33.14 2.86
C ILE A 295 -3.65 -32.49 2.29
N VAL A 296 -3.07 -33.06 1.24
CA VAL A 296 -1.89 -32.51 0.55
C VAL A 296 -2.27 -32.03 -0.85
N ALA A 297 -2.60 -32.95 -1.76
CA ALA A 297 -2.96 -32.67 -3.16
C ALA A 297 -4.43 -32.97 -3.47
N GLY A 298 -5.20 -33.51 -2.51
CA GLY A 298 -6.62 -33.85 -2.69
C GLY A 298 -7.49 -32.63 -2.94
N GLY A 299 -8.54 -32.79 -3.75
CA GLY A 299 -9.47 -31.71 -4.11
C GLY A 299 -10.93 -32.02 -3.77
N GLY A 300 -11.78 -30.99 -3.71
CA GLY A 300 -13.22 -31.13 -3.47
C GLY A 300 -13.61 -31.61 -2.07
N ASN A 301 -12.70 -31.62 -1.11
CA ASN A 301 -12.97 -32.13 0.23
C ASN A 301 -13.67 -31.09 1.10
N THR A 302 -14.64 -31.53 1.90
CA THR A 302 -15.29 -30.72 2.95
C THR A 302 -15.00 -31.34 4.31
N VAL A 303 -14.25 -30.63 5.17
CA VAL A 303 -13.90 -31.07 6.53
C VAL A 303 -14.38 -30.05 7.54
N LEU A 304 -15.28 -30.45 8.42
CA LEU A 304 -15.81 -29.62 9.50
C LEU A 304 -15.43 -30.23 10.86
N GLY A 305 -14.59 -29.55 11.62
CA GLY A 305 -14.05 -30.04 12.89
C GLY A 305 -12.77 -30.87 12.68
N GLY A 306 -12.52 -31.81 13.62
CA GLY A 306 -11.33 -32.68 13.54
C GLY A 306 -10.54 -32.76 14.84
N LEU A 307 -10.66 -31.79 15.76
CA LEU A 307 -10.07 -31.87 17.10
C LEU A 307 -10.97 -32.59 18.08
N LYS A 308 -10.39 -33.42 18.95
CA LYS A 308 -11.03 -33.93 20.15
C LYS A 308 -11.06 -32.88 21.26
N PRO A 309 -11.85 -33.06 22.34
CA PRO A 309 -11.82 -32.19 23.51
C PRO A 309 -10.44 -32.04 24.18
N ASP A 310 -9.54 -33.03 23.99
CA ASP A 310 -8.15 -32.99 24.46
C ASP A 310 -7.20 -32.20 23.52
N GLY A 311 -7.70 -31.62 22.41
CA GLY A 311 -6.95 -30.86 21.44
C GLY A 311 -6.20 -31.72 20.40
N VAL A 312 -6.43 -33.03 20.37
CA VAL A 312 -5.79 -33.93 19.41
C VAL A 312 -6.60 -34.00 18.12
N TYR A 313 -5.96 -33.78 16.95
CA TYR A 313 -6.59 -33.98 15.65
C TYR A 313 -6.91 -35.46 15.43
N SER A 314 -8.17 -35.79 15.26
CA SER A 314 -8.61 -37.17 15.04
C SER A 314 -9.94 -37.18 14.30
N PRO A 315 -9.93 -36.94 12.97
CA PRO A 315 -11.13 -37.00 12.16
C PRO A 315 -11.68 -38.42 12.10
N PRO A 316 -12.98 -38.61 11.90
CA PRO A 316 -13.62 -39.94 11.75
C PRO A 316 -13.06 -40.75 10.60
N HIS A 317 -12.61 -40.08 9.55
CA HIS A 317 -11.89 -40.59 8.40
C HIS A 317 -10.68 -39.73 8.11
N ASP A 318 -9.50 -40.34 8.00
CA ASP A 318 -8.28 -39.62 7.72
C ASP A 318 -8.20 -39.37 6.20
N THR A 319 -8.41 -38.11 5.82
CA THR A 319 -8.22 -37.67 4.43
C THR A 319 -6.72 -37.55 4.19
N THR A 320 -6.09 -38.67 3.77
CA THR A 320 -4.64 -38.72 3.54
C THR A 320 -4.30 -38.36 2.09
N GLY A 321 -3.38 -37.42 1.93
CA GLY A 321 -2.67 -37.17 0.67
C GLY A 321 -3.54 -36.61 -0.47
N SER A 322 -3.95 -37.45 -1.40
CA SER A 322 -4.58 -37.09 -2.67
C SER A 322 -6.06 -37.50 -2.80
N GLU A 323 -6.74 -37.79 -1.69
CA GLU A 323 -8.18 -38.15 -1.76
C GLU A 323 -9.05 -36.95 -2.15
N ASN A 324 -10.08 -37.24 -2.97
CA ASN A 324 -10.99 -36.21 -3.49
C ASN A 324 -12.45 -36.45 -3.03
N ASP A 325 -13.24 -35.35 -3.07
CA ASP A 325 -14.70 -35.37 -2.93
C ASP A 325 -15.20 -36.01 -1.61
N ARG A 326 -14.49 -35.82 -0.51
CA ARG A 326 -14.83 -36.33 0.80
C ARG A 326 -15.58 -35.31 1.63
N ILE A 327 -16.58 -35.77 2.39
CA ILE A 327 -17.23 -34.99 3.44
C ILE A 327 -16.90 -35.61 4.79
N VAL A 328 -16.18 -34.89 5.65
CA VAL A 328 -15.76 -35.34 7.00
C VAL A 328 -16.34 -34.38 8.04
N LEU A 329 -17.15 -34.92 8.95
CA LEU A 329 -17.81 -34.13 9.99
C LEU A 329 -17.39 -34.60 11.38
N GLY A 330 -16.89 -33.68 12.22
CA GLY A 330 -16.54 -33.93 13.61
C GLY A 330 -15.20 -34.65 13.82
N SER A 331 -15.10 -35.39 14.93
CA SER A 331 -13.92 -36.16 15.34
C SER A 331 -14.31 -37.61 15.70
N THR A 332 -13.36 -38.50 15.93
CA THR A 332 -13.61 -39.92 16.36
C THR A 332 -14.37 -40.03 17.68
N THR A 333 -14.48 -38.94 18.45
CA THR A 333 -15.27 -38.86 19.67
C THR A 333 -16.69 -38.25 19.50
N SER A 334 -17.02 -37.83 18.27
CA SER A 334 -18.36 -37.31 17.96
C SER A 334 -19.37 -38.45 17.98
N THR A 335 -20.31 -38.42 18.91
CA THR A 335 -21.28 -39.51 19.17
C THR A 335 -22.62 -39.31 18.48
N ASN A 336 -22.97 -38.09 18.08
CA ASN A 336 -24.28 -37.78 17.50
C ASN A 336 -24.14 -36.75 16.37
N ALA A 337 -24.80 -37.00 15.24
CA ALA A 337 -25.07 -36.02 14.17
C ALA A 337 -26.61 -35.86 14.06
N TYR A 338 -27.13 -34.66 14.36
CA TYR A 338 -28.55 -34.35 14.17
C TYR A 338 -28.77 -33.76 12.78
N ILE A 339 -29.20 -34.59 11.84
CA ILE A 339 -29.49 -34.16 10.46
C ILE A 339 -31.01 -34.22 10.26
N LYS A 340 -31.67 -33.07 10.09
CA LYS A 340 -33.13 -32.94 9.91
C LYS A 340 -33.55 -32.93 8.43
N ILE A 341 -32.77 -33.52 7.58
CA ILE A 341 -33.05 -33.64 6.12
C ILE A 341 -32.81 -35.07 5.65
N ASP A 342 -33.67 -35.54 4.74
CA ASP A 342 -33.48 -36.83 4.10
C ASP A 342 -32.29 -36.76 3.15
N TRP A 343 -31.31 -37.63 3.34
CA TRP A 343 -30.22 -37.82 2.38
C TRP A 343 -30.74 -38.56 1.17
N THR A 344 -30.87 -37.90 0.03
CA THR A 344 -31.15 -38.57 -1.23
C THR A 344 -29.86 -39.11 -1.80
N VAL A 345 -29.61 -40.39 -1.68
CA VAL A 345 -28.49 -41.06 -2.33
C VAL A 345 -28.96 -41.49 -3.73
N THR A 346 -28.60 -40.68 -4.71
CA THR A 346 -28.78 -41.04 -6.12
C THR A 346 -27.64 -41.98 -6.56
N SER A 347 -27.67 -43.26 -6.15
CA SER A 347 -26.76 -44.27 -6.66
C SER A 347 -27.53 -45.38 -7.32
N ASP A 348 -27.09 -45.84 -8.47
CA ASP A 348 -27.64 -46.99 -9.16
C ASP A 348 -27.46 -48.25 -8.30
N LEU A 349 -28.55 -48.95 -8.04
CA LEU A 349 -28.57 -50.20 -7.26
C LEU A 349 -27.61 -51.28 -7.82
N ARG A 350 -27.14 -51.13 -9.05
CA ARG A 350 -26.21 -52.07 -9.70
C ARG A 350 -24.79 -52.01 -9.13
N ASP A 351 -24.40 -50.92 -8.44
CA ASP A 351 -23.07 -50.77 -7.87
C ASP A 351 -22.96 -51.23 -6.41
N LYS A 352 -24.06 -51.74 -5.83
CA LYS A 352 -24.10 -52.19 -4.43
C LYS A 352 -24.05 -53.71 -4.36
N THR A 353 -22.87 -54.29 -4.31
CA THR A 353 -22.68 -55.75 -4.17
C THR A 353 -22.82 -56.29 -2.75
N ASN A 354 -22.92 -55.43 -1.70
CA ASN A 354 -23.11 -55.88 -0.31
C ASN A 354 -23.91 -54.82 0.48
N ILE A 355 -25.26 -54.95 0.48
CA ILE A 355 -26.09 -54.25 1.45
C ILE A 355 -26.38 -55.25 2.58
N GLU A 356 -25.59 -55.21 3.66
CA GLU A 356 -25.97 -55.89 4.89
C GLU A 356 -26.96 -54.96 5.68
N ASN A 357 -28.08 -55.59 6.14
CA ASN A 357 -29.02 -54.92 7.02
C ASN A 357 -28.32 -54.52 8.31
N VAL A 358 -28.16 -53.25 8.57
CA VAL A 358 -27.75 -52.72 9.87
C VAL A 358 -28.93 -52.93 10.83
N PRO A 359 -28.79 -53.70 11.92
CA PRO A 359 -29.87 -53.82 12.91
C PRO A 359 -30.12 -52.48 13.57
N HIS A 360 -31.38 -52.13 13.78
CA HIS A 360 -31.87 -50.91 14.44
C HIS A 360 -31.41 -50.76 15.88
#